data_d2a329596a0ce58ee2e52f2af66c32d2
#
_entry.id   d2a329596a0ce58ee2e52f2af66c32d2
#
_cell.length_a   1.000
_cell.length_b   1.000
_cell.length_c   1.000
_cell.angle_alpha   90.00
_cell.angle_beta   90.00
_cell.angle_gamma   90.00
#
_symmetry.space_group_name_H-M   'P 1'
#
loop_
_entity.id
_entity.type
_entity.pdbx_description
1 polymer ?
#
loop_
_entity_poly.entity_id
_entity_poly.type
_entity_poly.pdbx_seq_one_letter_code
_entity_poly.pdbx_strand_id
1 'polypeptide(L)'
;HLALSSDDTDPAFAPEAFSPFYQRSMYQSMRNLMGQTIRMLRARQADMREEMQRQIGLLVSHQDRLAERFDFFLKRRMSVSRIRCHGDLHLGQVLYTGKDFMIIDFEGEPARPLSDRRRKRAATRDVAGMLRSFHYAAFGTLMEVTRSGALGKRDFAGMEPWARLWQIWSSWAFLKSYLETAGRASFVPSDRSELKILLDAFVLEKAIYELGYELNNRPDWIGIPLHGIEQIIGTAETAGN
;
A
#
# COMPACT_ATOMS: atom_id res chain seq x y z
N HIS A 1 -16.42 5.32 -0.03
CA HIS A 1 -16.07 6.08 -1.25
C HIS A 1 -17.31 6.53 -2.02
N LEU A 2 -18.36 5.70 -2.12
CA LEU A 2 -19.64 6.12 -2.74
C LEU A 2 -20.22 7.33 -2.00
N ALA A 3 -20.33 7.27 -0.67
CA ALA A 3 -20.83 8.39 0.14
C ALA A 3 -19.93 9.65 0.02
N LEU A 4 -18.61 9.48 0.02
CA LEU A 4 -17.65 10.60 -0.09
C LEU A 4 -17.58 11.24 -1.48
N SER A 5 -18.23 10.65 -2.48
CA SER A 5 -18.29 11.14 -3.86
C SER A 5 -19.73 11.38 -4.35
N SER A 6 -20.72 11.35 -3.46
CA SER A 6 -22.14 11.45 -3.83
C SER A 6 -22.62 12.88 -4.07
N ASP A 7 -21.93 13.89 -3.54
CA ASP A 7 -22.27 15.30 -3.72
C ASP A 7 -21.35 15.92 -4.79
N ASP A 8 -21.90 16.21 -5.96
CA ASP A 8 -21.21 16.85 -7.06
C ASP A 8 -21.33 18.38 -7.05
N THR A 9 -22.12 18.95 -6.13
CA THR A 9 -22.36 20.38 -5.98
C THR A 9 -21.39 21.03 -5.00
N ASP A 10 -20.96 20.31 -3.95
CA ASP A 10 -19.95 20.78 -3.02
C ASP A 10 -18.53 20.55 -3.55
N PRO A 11 -17.75 21.62 -3.82
CA PRO A 11 -16.37 21.48 -4.28
C PRO A 11 -15.46 20.65 -3.36
N ALA A 12 -15.82 20.47 -2.08
CA ALA A 12 -15.05 19.62 -1.16
C ALA A 12 -15.25 18.13 -1.45
N PHE A 13 -16.39 17.71 -2.03
CA PHE A 13 -16.76 16.32 -2.27
C PHE A 13 -16.86 15.96 -3.76
N ALA A 14 -17.25 16.91 -4.61
CA ALA A 14 -17.41 16.68 -6.06
C ALA A 14 -16.18 15.96 -6.68
N PRO A 15 -16.36 14.86 -7.42
CA PRO A 15 -15.26 14.16 -8.07
C PRO A 15 -14.47 15.06 -9.03
N GLU A 16 -13.16 14.91 -9.06
CA GLU A 16 -12.26 15.67 -9.93
C GLU A 16 -11.55 14.77 -10.92
N ALA A 17 -11.25 15.28 -12.13
CA ALA A 17 -10.52 14.54 -13.13
C ALA A 17 -9.10 14.14 -12.66
N PHE A 18 -8.68 12.94 -13.03
CA PHE A 18 -7.32 12.45 -12.83
C PHE A 18 -6.40 13.03 -13.93
N SER A 19 -6.13 14.33 -13.84
CA SER A 19 -5.46 15.09 -14.90
C SER A 19 -4.01 14.64 -15.14
N PRO A 20 -3.44 14.87 -16.35
CA PRO A 20 -2.03 14.59 -16.63
C PRO A 20 -1.07 15.34 -15.69
N PHE A 21 -1.45 16.54 -15.24
CA PHE A 21 -0.68 17.30 -14.27
C PHE A 21 -0.62 16.55 -12.90
N TYR A 22 -1.77 16.03 -12.45
CA TYR A 22 -1.85 15.26 -11.23
C TYR A 22 -1.06 13.94 -11.35
N GLN A 23 -1.13 13.24 -12.49
CA GLN A 23 -0.35 12.05 -12.76
C GLN A 23 1.16 12.29 -12.63
N ARG A 24 1.66 13.37 -13.22
CA ARG A 24 3.07 13.77 -13.09
C ARG A 24 3.46 14.09 -11.65
N SER A 25 2.59 14.80 -10.93
CA SER A 25 2.82 15.12 -9.51
C SER A 25 2.90 13.85 -8.66
N MET A 26 2.05 12.87 -8.92
CA MET A 26 2.08 11.57 -8.24
C MET A 26 3.35 10.78 -8.56
N TYR A 27 3.70 10.68 -9.85
CA TYR A 27 4.95 10.05 -10.28
C TYR A 27 6.14 10.64 -9.53
N GLN A 28 6.26 11.96 -9.51
CA GLN A 28 7.36 12.66 -8.84
C GLN A 28 7.35 12.39 -7.33
N SER A 29 6.19 12.40 -6.70
CA SER A 29 6.04 12.11 -5.27
C SER A 29 6.50 10.69 -4.93
N MET A 30 6.10 9.69 -5.71
CA MET A 30 6.48 8.29 -5.52
C MET A 30 7.99 8.07 -5.73
N ARG A 31 8.56 8.69 -6.76
CA ARG A 31 10.00 8.68 -7.02
C ARG A 31 10.80 9.31 -5.88
N ASN A 32 10.34 10.45 -5.36
CA ASN A 32 10.97 11.14 -4.25
C ASN A 32 10.92 10.31 -2.98
N LEU A 33 9.74 9.74 -2.66
CA LEU A 33 9.57 8.85 -1.50
C LEU A 33 10.54 7.66 -1.56
N MET A 34 10.59 6.98 -2.70
CA MET A 34 11.50 5.86 -2.91
C MET A 34 12.97 6.27 -2.75
N GLY A 35 13.38 7.36 -3.39
CA GLY A 35 14.75 7.86 -3.28
C GLY A 35 15.14 8.25 -1.86
N GLN A 36 14.21 8.83 -1.08
CA GLN A 36 14.43 9.14 0.34
C GLN A 36 14.58 7.86 1.16
N THR A 37 13.65 6.91 1.01
CA THR A 37 13.69 5.65 1.75
C THR A 37 14.96 4.85 1.46
N ILE A 38 15.39 4.77 0.19
CA ILE A 38 16.64 4.07 -0.19
C ILE A 38 17.86 4.76 0.43
N ARG A 39 17.92 6.10 0.46
CA ARG A 39 19.02 6.81 1.13
C ARG A 39 19.05 6.51 2.63
N MET A 40 17.90 6.49 3.29
CA MET A 40 17.82 6.16 4.73
C MET A 40 18.25 4.72 5.00
N LEU A 41 17.86 3.77 4.16
CA LEU A 41 18.29 2.37 4.27
C LEU A 41 19.81 2.22 4.13
N ARG A 42 20.38 2.82 3.09
CA ARG A 42 21.86 2.79 2.87
C ARG A 42 22.62 3.38 4.07
N ALA A 43 22.12 4.46 4.65
CA ALA A 43 22.78 5.11 5.78
C ALA A 43 22.78 4.26 7.06
N ARG A 44 21.81 3.35 7.22
CA ARG A 44 21.66 2.51 8.43
C ARG A 44 21.96 1.02 8.19
N GLN A 45 22.27 0.63 6.96
CA GLN A 45 22.44 -0.78 6.58
C GLN A 45 23.57 -1.46 7.39
N ALA A 46 24.67 -0.77 7.61
CA ALA A 46 25.83 -1.32 8.32
C ALA A 46 25.54 -1.68 9.79
N ASP A 47 24.57 -0.98 10.42
CA ASP A 47 24.20 -1.18 11.82
C ASP A 47 23.16 -2.31 12.02
N MET A 48 22.70 -2.93 10.92
CA MET A 48 21.65 -3.93 10.95
C MET A 48 22.24 -5.35 10.99
N ARG A 49 21.38 -6.34 11.36
CA ARG A 49 21.74 -7.75 11.31
C ARG A 49 22.05 -8.18 9.87
N GLU A 50 22.98 -9.11 9.70
CA GLU A 50 23.49 -9.56 8.39
C GLU A 50 22.38 -9.97 7.41
N GLU A 51 21.35 -10.68 7.91
CA GLU A 51 20.19 -11.05 7.10
C GLU A 51 19.48 -9.83 6.52
N MET A 52 19.25 -8.82 7.35
CA MET A 52 18.61 -7.58 6.96
C MET A 52 19.49 -6.77 5.99
N GLN A 53 20.81 -6.78 6.19
CA GLN A 53 21.74 -6.15 5.25
C GLN A 53 21.64 -6.75 3.86
N ARG A 54 21.49 -8.08 3.75
CA ARG A 54 21.32 -8.79 2.48
C ARG A 54 20.01 -8.39 1.80
N GLN A 55 18.89 -8.40 2.53
CA GLN A 55 17.57 -7.99 2.01
C GLN A 55 17.57 -6.54 1.52
N ILE A 56 18.16 -5.62 2.30
CA ILE A 56 18.31 -4.22 1.89
C ILE A 56 19.19 -4.11 0.65
N GLY A 57 20.31 -4.86 0.58
CA GLY A 57 21.18 -4.88 -0.59
C GLY A 57 20.44 -5.31 -1.84
N LEU A 58 19.59 -6.34 -1.74
CA LEU A 58 18.74 -6.81 -2.84
C LEU A 58 17.72 -5.75 -3.25
N LEU A 59 17.02 -5.13 -2.30
CA LEU A 59 16.08 -4.05 -2.60
C LEU A 59 16.76 -2.88 -3.32
N VAL A 60 17.94 -2.48 -2.84
CA VAL A 60 18.71 -1.37 -3.43
C VAL A 60 19.16 -1.71 -4.85
N SER A 61 19.56 -2.95 -5.12
CA SER A 61 19.95 -3.39 -6.47
C SER A 61 18.77 -3.38 -7.46
N HIS A 62 17.54 -3.53 -6.99
CA HIS A 62 16.32 -3.48 -7.80
C HIS A 62 15.65 -2.09 -7.85
N GLN A 63 16.29 -1.04 -7.31
CA GLN A 63 15.66 0.29 -7.20
C GLN A 63 15.14 0.84 -8.54
N ASP A 64 15.87 0.62 -9.64
CA ASP A 64 15.48 1.14 -10.95
C ASP A 64 14.26 0.40 -11.50
N ARG A 65 14.22 -0.93 -11.36
CA ARG A 65 13.03 -1.76 -11.70
C ARG A 65 11.79 -1.36 -10.89
N LEU A 66 11.96 -1.05 -9.62
CA LEU A 66 10.87 -0.55 -8.78
C LEU A 66 10.40 0.84 -9.23
N ALA A 67 11.33 1.70 -9.61
CA ALA A 67 11.03 3.03 -10.12
C ALA A 67 10.24 2.99 -11.45
N GLU A 68 10.59 2.07 -12.35
CA GLU A 68 9.88 1.85 -13.61
C GLU A 68 8.40 1.48 -13.42
N ARG A 69 8.05 0.88 -12.27
CA ARG A 69 6.67 0.59 -11.91
C ARG A 69 5.78 1.83 -11.81
N PHE A 70 6.37 3.00 -11.66
CA PHE A 70 5.63 4.27 -11.62
C PHE A 70 5.56 4.97 -12.99
N ASP A 71 6.33 4.52 -13.98
CA ASP A 71 6.45 5.16 -15.30
C ASP A 71 5.13 5.21 -16.08
N PHE A 72 4.19 4.30 -15.80
CA PHE A 72 2.89 4.29 -16.45
C PHE A 72 2.12 5.61 -16.23
N PHE A 73 2.33 6.30 -15.09
CA PHE A 73 1.72 7.61 -14.83
C PHE A 73 2.16 8.68 -15.84
N LEU A 74 3.29 8.46 -16.53
CA LEU A 74 3.76 9.34 -17.62
C LEU A 74 3.30 8.86 -18.99
N LYS A 75 3.08 7.56 -19.16
CA LYS A 75 2.86 6.91 -20.47
C LYS A 75 1.38 6.74 -20.82
N ARG A 76 0.49 6.70 -19.83
CA ARG A 76 -0.94 6.41 -20.03
C ARG A 76 -1.82 7.41 -19.30
N ARG A 77 -2.87 7.89 -19.97
CA ARG A 77 -3.92 8.67 -19.30
C ARG A 77 -4.81 7.74 -18.49
N MET A 78 -5.10 8.13 -17.25
CA MET A 78 -6.01 7.43 -16.37
C MET A 78 -7.43 7.91 -16.58
N SER A 79 -8.39 6.98 -16.61
CA SER A 79 -9.80 7.26 -16.84
C SER A 79 -10.61 7.46 -15.56
N VAL A 80 -9.95 7.47 -14.40
CA VAL A 80 -10.60 7.57 -13.09
C VAL A 80 -10.74 8.99 -12.60
N SER A 81 -11.71 9.20 -11.70
CA SER A 81 -11.84 10.43 -10.92
C SER A 81 -11.07 10.33 -9.61
N ARG A 82 -10.63 11.50 -9.13
CA ARG A 82 -10.17 11.71 -7.76
C ARG A 82 -11.36 12.09 -6.89
N ILE A 83 -11.43 11.53 -5.72
CA ILE A 83 -12.51 11.78 -4.76
C ILE A 83 -11.95 12.10 -3.38
N ARG A 84 -12.79 12.56 -2.48
CA ARG A 84 -12.46 12.58 -1.06
C ARG A 84 -12.23 11.14 -0.60
N CYS A 85 -11.10 10.86 0.02
CA CYS A 85 -10.72 9.55 0.54
C CYS A 85 -10.62 9.58 2.05
N HIS A 86 -10.57 8.42 2.68
CA HIS A 86 -10.20 8.27 4.08
C HIS A 86 -8.78 8.82 4.32
N GLY A 87 -7.85 8.43 3.45
CA GLY A 87 -6.48 8.96 3.42
C GLY A 87 -5.48 8.18 4.28
N ASP A 88 -5.95 7.34 5.21
CA ASP A 88 -5.14 6.41 6.00
C ASP A 88 -5.96 5.17 6.40
N LEU A 89 -6.62 4.54 5.42
CA LEU A 89 -7.47 3.37 5.65
C LEU A 89 -6.62 2.12 5.92
N HIS A 90 -6.83 1.52 7.07
CA HIS A 90 -6.24 0.25 7.49
C HIS A 90 -7.13 -0.46 8.53
N LEU A 91 -6.84 -1.71 8.89
CA LEU A 91 -7.67 -2.49 9.81
C LEU A 91 -7.88 -1.82 11.18
N GLY A 92 -6.91 -1.05 11.66
CA GLY A 92 -7.04 -0.30 12.91
C GLY A 92 -8.09 0.82 12.87
N GLN A 93 -8.55 1.21 11.68
CA GLN A 93 -9.62 2.20 11.48
C GLN A 93 -10.99 1.56 11.21
N VAL A 94 -11.10 0.24 11.40
CA VAL A 94 -12.33 -0.53 11.16
C VAL A 94 -12.76 -1.19 12.46
N LEU A 95 -13.85 -0.73 13.04
CA LEU A 95 -14.43 -1.31 14.24
C LEU A 95 -15.52 -2.31 13.88
N TYR A 96 -15.46 -3.50 14.48
CA TYR A 96 -16.56 -4.46 14.41
C TYR A 96 -17.57 -4.19 15.51
N THR A 97 -18.83 -3.98 15.13
CA THR A 97 -19.92 -3.62 16.06
C THR A 97 -20.70 -4.84 16.59
N GLY A 98 -20.27 -6.05 16.23
CA GLY A 98 -20.98 -7.30 16.52
C GLY A 98 -21.97 -7.72 15.42
N LYS A 99 -22.37 -6.81 14.54
CA LYS A 99 -23.27 -7.05 13.40
C LYS A 99 -22.75 -6.46 12.09
N ASP A 100 -21.97 -5.38 12.19
CA ASP A 100 -21.51 -4.60 11.05
C ASP A 100 -20.13 -4.01 11.33
N PHE A 101 -19.57 -3.29 10.37
CA PHE A 101 -18.30 -2.60 10.48
C PHE A 101 -18.49 -1.09 10.42
N MET A 102 -17.76 -0.36 11.27
CA MET A 102 -17.72 1.09 11.28
C MET A 102 -16.31 1.56 10.93
N ILE A 103 -16.19 2.41 9.91
CA ILE A 103 -14.92 3.07 9.58
C ILE A 103 -14.86 4.39 10.37
N ILE A 104 -13.74 4.61 11.04
CA ILE A 104 -13.49 5.77 11.90
C ILE A 104 -12.27 6.55 11.41
N ASP A 105 -12.02 7.73 11.97
CA ASP A 105 -10.78 8.52 11.80
C ASP A 105 -10.53 9.00 10.36
N PHE A 106 -11.50 9.69 9.79
CA PHE A 106 -11.43 10.29 8.45
C PHE A 106 -10.51 11.52 8.34
N GLU A 107 -9.61 11.72 9.29
CA GLU A 107 -8.67 12.84 9.26
C GLU A 107 -7.53 12.68 8.25
N GLY A 108 -7.28 11.45 7.80
CA GLY A 108 -6.17 11.08 6.93
C GLY A 108 -4.84 10.95 7.71
N GLU A 109 -3.75 10.66 7.00
CA GLU A 109 -2.43 10.37 7.55
C GLU A 109 -1.90 11.52 8.45
N PRO A 110 -1.74 11.33 9.77
CA PRO A 110 -1.34 12.41 10.70
C PRO A 110 0.02 13.03 10.38
N ALA A 111 0.94 12.27 9.78
CA ALA A 111 2.27 12.76 9.39
C ALA A 111 2.22 13.77 8.22
N ARG A 112 1.06 13.95 7.56
CA ARG A 112 0.89 14.89 6.45
C ARG A 112 0.27 16.21 6.91
N PRO A 113 0.65 17.34 6.30
CA PRO A 113 -0.01 18.62 6.54
C PRO A 113 -1.51 18.55 6.25
N LEU A 114 -2.32 19.31 6.98
CA LEU A 114 -3.78 19.34 6.83
C LEU A 114 -4.22 19.67 5.39
N SER A 115 -3.52 20.58 4.72
CA SER A 115 -3.76 20.91 3.30
C SER A 115 -3.59 19.70 2.37
N ASP A 116 -2.66 18.81 2.68
CA ASP A 116 -2.42 17.59 1.90
C ASP A 116 -3.44 16.49 2.24
N ARG A 117 -3.87 16.40 3.49
CA ARG A 117 -4.91 15.45 3.94
C ARG A 117 -6.28 15.75 3.33
N ARG A 118 -6.57 17.01 3.02
CA ARG A 118 -7.84 17.45 2.38
C ARG A 118 -7.87 17.23 0.86
N ARG A 119 -6.75 16.89 0.23
CA ARG A 119 -6.71 16.69 -1.23
C ARG A 119 -7.48 15.44 -1.65
N LYS A 120 -8.25 15.57 -2.73
CA LYS A 120 -8.87 14.42 -3.41
C LYS A 120 -7.81 13.54 -4.04
N ARG A 121 -8.01 12.23 -3.94
CA ARG A 121 -7.04 11.22 -4.38
C ARG A 121 -7.75 10.10 -5.14
N ALA A 122 -6.99 9.22 -5.77
CA ALA A 122 -7.53 7.96 -6.29
C ALA A 122 -8.02 7.09 -5.12
N ALA A 123 -9.26 6.61 -5.20
CA ALA A 123 -9.84 5.70 -4.20
C ALA A 123 -9.03 4.41 -4.02
N THR A 124 -8.37 3.96 -5.08
CA THR A 124 -7.46 2.80 -5.06
C THR A 124 -6.30 2.94 -4.07
N ARG A 125 -5.99 4.16 -3.61
CA ARG A 125 -4.99 4.39 -2.57
C ARG A 125 -5.42 3.88 -1.20
N ASP A 126 -6.67 4.12 -0.81
CA ASP A 126 -7.24 3.56 0.42
C ASP A 126 -7.39 2.04 0.32
N VAL A 127 -7.79 1.54 -0.85
CA VAL A 127 -7.83 0.10 -1.13
C VAL A 127 -6.44 -0.51 -0.94
N ALA A 128 -5.39 0.09 -1.49
CA ALA A 128 -4.02 -0.37 -1.31
C ALA A 128 -3.58 -0.35 0.16
N GLY A 129 -3.98 0.67 0.93
CA GLY A 129 -3.76 0.75 2.38
C GLY A 129 -4.37 -0.45 3.11
N MET A 130 -5.60 -0.83 2.77
CA MET A 130 -6.26 -2.01 3.34
C MET A 130 -5.55 -3.31 2.95
N LEU A 131 -5.15 -3.48 1.68
CA LEU A 131 -4.39 -4.66 1.23
C LEU A 131 -3.06 -4.78 2.00
N ARG A 132 -2.37 -3.68 2.22
CA ARG A 132 -1.15 -3.65 3.05
C ARG A 132 -1.44 -3.98 4.50
N SER A 133 -2.58 -3.53 5.03
CA SER A 133 -2.99 -3.83 6.39
C SER A 133 -3.26 -5.33 6.62
N PHE A 134 -3.82 -6.05 5.64
CA PHE A 134 -3.91 -7.52 5.70
C PHE A 134 -2.54 -8.18 5.72
N HIS A 135 -1.59 -7.67 4.94
CA HIS A 135 -0.22 -8.17 4.97
C HIS A 135 0.41 -7.96 6.37
N TYR A 136 0.24 -6.79 6.97
CA TYR A 136 0.71 -6.52 8.34
C TYR A 136 0.04 -7.41 9.38
N ALA A 137 -1.27 -7.65 9.27
CA ALA A 137 -1.98 -8.55 10.18
C ALA A 137 -1.43 -9.97 10.12
N ALA A 138 -1.17 -10.49 8.92
CA ALA A 138 -0.64 -11.84 8.73
C ALA A 138 0.80 -11.97 9.24
N PHE A 139 1.71 -11.17 8.71
CA PHE A 139 3.15 -11.32 8.97
C PHE A 139 3.59 -10.68 10.30
N GLY A 140 2.91 -9.62 10.74
CA GLY A 140 3.14 -9.02 12.06
C GLY A 140 2.75 -9.97 13.19
N THR A 141 1.62 -10.66 13.07
CA THR A 141 1.21 -11.69 14.03
C THR A 141 2.20 -12.85 14.05
N LEU A 142 2.60 -13.35 12.87
CA LEU A 142 3.57 -14.43 12.77
C LEU A 142 4.91 -14.06 13.42
N MET A 143 5.38 -12.84 13.18
CA MET A 143 6.61 -12.31 13.78
C MET A 143 6.49 -12.18 15.31
N GLU A 144 5.36 -11.66 15.81
CA GLU A 144 5.14 -11.48 17.24
C GLU A 144 5.05 -12.81 18.00
N VAL A 145 4.34 -13.79 17.43
CA VAL A 145 4.24 -15.15 18.01
C VAL A 145 5.60 -15.86 18.03
N THR A 146 6.43 -15.62 17.02
CA THR A 146 7.80 -16.14 16.98
C THR A 146 8.69 -15.44 18.03
N ARG A 147 8.54 -14.13 18.18
CA ARG A 147 9.30 -13.31 19.13
C ARG A 147 8.95 -13.68 20.59
N SER A 148 7.69 -13.96 20.88
CA SER A 148 7.23 -14.40 22.20
C SER A 148 7.71 -15.80 22.59
N GLY A 149 8.32 -16.54 21.63
CA GLY A 149 8.77 -17.93 21.86
C GLY A 149 7.65 -18.96 21.79
N ALA A 150 6.41 -18.55 21.48
CA ALA A 150 5.28 -19.48 21.29
C ALA A 150 5.44 -20.33 20.02
N LEU A 151 6.22 -19.84 19.03
CA LEU A 151 6.65 -20.58 17.85
C LEU A 151 8.17 -20.58 17.75
N GLY A 152 8.76 -21.75 17.49
CA GLY A 152 10.18 -21.87 17.19
C GLY A 152 10.53 -21.30 15.79
N LYS A 153 11.81 -20.99 15.55
CA LYS A 153 12.26 -20.49 14.23
C LYS A 153 11.97 -21.46 13.07
N ARG A 154 11.95 -22.77 13.33
CA ARG A 154 11.59 -23.80 12.33
C ARG A 154 10.10 -23.76 11.99
N ASP A 155 9.27 -23.44 12.98
CA ASP A 155 7.83 -23.39 12.84
C ASP A 155 7.41 -22.12 12.06
N PHE A 156 8.21 -21.03 12.14
CA PHE A 156 8.01 -19.83 11.34
C PHE A 156 7.97 -20.15 9.84
N ALA A 157 8.98 -20.86 9.34
CA ALA A 157 9.03 -21.23 7.90
C ALA A 157 7.85 -22.12 7.48
N GLY A 158 7.35 -22.98 8.39
CA GLY A 158 6.17 -23.80 8.14
C GLY A 158 4.86 -23.00 8.16
N MET A 159 4.79 -21.92 8.93
CA MET A 159 3.58 -21.08 9.06
C MET A 159 3.50 -19.94 8.03
N GLU A 160 4.62 -19.54 7.45
CA GLU A 160 4.67 -18.46 6.44
C GLU A 160 3.73 -18.70 5.24
N PRO A 161 3.66 -19.90 4.61
CA PRO A 161 2.71 -20.17 3.54
C PRO A 161 1.25 -19.98 3.95
N TRP A 162 0.89 -20.31 5.20
CA TRP A 162 -0.46 -20.12 5.74
C TRP A 162 -0.78 -18.65 5.98
N ALA A 163 0.16 -17.88 6.51
CA ALA A 163 0.03 -16.43 6.65
C ALA A 163 -0.17 -15.75 5.28
N ARG A 164 0.61 -16.17 4.27
CA ARG A 164 0.47 -15.72 2.89
C ARG A 164 -0.89 -16.11 2.29
N LEU A 165 -1.33 -17.34 2.49
CA LEU A 165 -2.64 -17.80 2.01
C LEU A 165 -3.78 -16.96 2.62
N TRP A 166 -3.74 -16.75 3.95
CA TRP A 166 -4.72 -15.91 4.64
C TRP A 166 -4.73 -14.47 4.09
N GLN A 167 -3.55 -13.87 3.92
CA GLN A 167 -3.41 -12.53 3.36
C GLN A 167 -3.99 -12.43 1.94
N ILE A 168 -3.70 -13.41 1.07
CA ILE A 168 -4.22 -13.44 -0.31
C ILE A 168 -5.75 -13.56 -0.30
N TRP A 169 -6.32 -14.49 0.47
CA TRP A 169 -7.77 -14.69 0.54
C TRP A 169 -8.50 -13.50 1.13
N SER A 170 -8.00 -12.91 2.21
CA SER A 170 -8.58 -11.70 2.81
C SER A 170 -8.53 -10.52 1.84
N SER A 171 -7.40 -10.33 1.15
CA SER A 171 -7.23 -9.30 0.13
C SER A 171 -8.18 -9.49 -1.05
N TRP A 172 -8.32 -10.74 -1.52
CA TRP A 172 -9.23 -11.07 -2.62
C TRP A 172 -10.70 -10.84 -2.22
N ALA A 173 -11.12 -11.32 -1.06
CA ALA A 173 -12.49 -11.17 -0.58
C ALA A 173 -12.86 -9.68 -0.43
N PHE A 174 -11.96 -8.90 0.19
CA PHE A 174 -12.13 -7.45 0.32
C PHE A 174 -12.21 -6.76 -1.04
N LEU A 175 -11.26 -7.00 -1.94
CA LEU A 175 -11.21 -6.36 -3.26
C LEU A 175 -12.43 -6.73 -4.11
N LYS A 176 -12.84 -8.01 -4.11
CA LYS A 176 -14.04 -8.47 -4.79
C LYS A 176 -15.27 -7.72 -4.30
N SER A 177 -15.52 -7.72 -2.98
CA SER A 177 -16.67 -7.04 -2.38
C SER A 177 -16.65 -5.53 -2.62
N TYR A 178 -15.46 -4.90 -2.54
CA TYR A 178 -15.29 -3.49 -2.85
C TYR A 178 -15.70 -3.16 -4.29
N LEU A 179 -15.21 -3.93 -5.27
CA LEU A 179 -15.52 -3.72 -6.69
C LEU A 179 -16.98 -4.00 -7.02
N GLU A 180 -17.59 -5.03 -6.42
CA GLU A 180 -19.01 -5.32 -6.56
C GLU A 180 -19.87 -4.16 -6.00
N THR A 181 -19.50 -3.62 -4.84
CA THR A 181 -20.20 -2.50 -4.21
C THR A 181 -20.01 -1.18 -4.95
N ALA A 182 -18.78 -0.87 -5.34
CA ALA A 182 -18.45 0.36 -6.05
C ALA A 182 -19.00 0.37 -7.49
N GLY A 183 -19.16 -0.79 -8.10
CA GLY A 183 -19.78 -0.94 -9.41
C GLY A 183 -19.09 -0.13 -10.51
N ARG A 184 -19.84 0.77 -11.16
CA ARG A 184 -19.36 1.65 -12.23
C ARG A 184 -19.08 3.08 -11.77
N ALA A 185 -18.79 3.28 -10.49
CA ALA A 185 -18.46 4.60 -9.97
C ALA A 185 -17.23 5.20 -10.70
N SER A 186 -17.22 6.50 -10.92
CA SER A 186 -16.18 7.20 -11.69
C SER A 186 -14.77 7.08 -11.12
N PHE A 187 -14.66 6.75 -9.84
CA PHE A 187 -13.38 6.54 -9.14
C PHE A 187 -12.84 5.10 -9.28
N VAL A 188 -13.58 4.19 -9.92
CA VAL A 188 -13.13 2.82 -10.23
C VAL A 188 -12.75 2.77 -11.71
N PRO A 189 -11.53 2.33 -12.07
CA PRO A 189 -11.16 2.13 -13.45
C PRO A 189 -12.11 1.14 -14.15
N SER A 190 -12.61 1.51 -15.30
CA SER A 190 -13.43 0.61 -16.14
C SER A 190 -12.60 -0.51 -16.78
N ASP A 191 -11.34 -0.25 -17.03
CA ASP A 191 -10.37 -1.21 -17.55
C ASP A 191 -9.66 -1.95 -16.38
N ARG A 192 -9.75 -3.26 -16.37
CA ARG A 192 -9.10 -4.11 -15.36
C ARG A 192 -7.57 -3.98 -15.37
N SER A 193 -6.96 -3.71 -16.51
CA SER A 193 -5.52 -3.49 -16.60
C SER A 193 -5.11 -2.19 -15.92
N GLU A 194 -5.92 -1.14 -16.09
CA GLU A 194 -5.72 0.15 -15.41
C GLU A 194 -5.88 -0.01 -13.89
N LEU A 195 -6.91 -0.71 -13.44
CA LEU A 195 -7.12 -1.02 -12.02
C LEU A 195 -5.92 -1.75 -11.42
N LYS A 196 -5.45 -2.80 -12.10
CA LYS A 196 -4.28 -3.57 -11.64
C LYS A 196 -3.04 -2.70 -11.51
N ILE A 197 -2.75 -1.92 -12.52
CA ILE A 197 -1.58 -1.02 -12.56
C ILE A 197 -1.64 0.01 -11.41
N LEU A 198 -2.82 0.63 -11.19
CA LEU A 198 -3.01 1.59 -10.10
C LEU A 198 -2.85 0.94 -8.73
N LEU A 199 -3.45 -0.25 -8.52
CA LEU A 199 -3.30 -0.98 -7.27
C LEU A 199 -1.85 -1.37 -7.01
N ASP A 200 -1.17 -1.95 -7.99
CA ASP A 200 0.24 -2.35 -7.86
C ASP A 200 1.12 -1.15 -7.47
N ALA A 201 0.90 0.00 -8.10
CA ALA A 201 1.66 1.21 -7.80
C ALA A 201 1.39 1.76 -6.40
N PHE A 202 0.12 1.79 -5.96
CA PHE A 202 -0.21 2.29 -4.63
C PHE A 202 0.18 1.30 -3.51
N VAL A 203 0.07 0.00 -3.76
CA VAL A 203 0.59 -1.03 -2.84
C VAL A 203 2.10 -0.89 -2.67
N LEU A 204 2.83 -0.69 -3.77
CA LEU A 204 4.28 -0.44 -3.73
C LEU A 204 4.60 0.89 -3.03
N GLU A 205 3.90 1.98 -3.36
CA GLU A 205 4.08 3.28 -2.68
C GLU A 205 3.89 3.15 -1.16
N LYS A 206 2.80 2.48 -0.74
CA LYS A 206 2.53 2.29 0.70
C LYS A 206 3.59 1.41 1.36
N ALA A 207 4.05 0.33 0.70
CA ALA A 207 5.11 -0.51 1.22
C ALA A 207 6.44 0.24 1.40
N ILE A 208 6.80 1.12 0.45
CA ILE A 208 7.99 1.98 0.56
C ILE A 208 7.83 3.00 1.69
N TYR A 209 6.63 3.59 1.85
CA TYR A 209 6.32 4.49 2.95
C TYR A 209 6.46 3.78 4.30
N GLU A 210 5.86 2.60 4.44
CA GLU A 210 5.94 1.76 5.64
C GLU A 210 7.38 1.40 5.97
N LEU A 211 8.20 1.07 4.98
CA LEU A 211 9.61 0.77 5.15
C LEU A 211 10.37 1.95 5.77
N GLY A 212 10.13 3.16 5.29
CA GLY A 212 10.69 4.38 5.88
C GLY A 212 10.17 4.67 7.29
N TYR A 213 8.88 4.42 7.52
CA TYR A 213 8.24 4.58 8.83
C TYR A 213 8.82 3.61 9.86
N GLU A 214 8.88 2.31 9.54
CA GLU A 214 9.42 1.29 10.45
C GLU A 214 10.90 1.52 10.76
N LEU A 215 11.68 1.91 9.76
CA LEU A 215 13.09 2.24 9.95
C LEU A 215 13.29 3.34 11.01
N ASN A 216 12.39 4.30 11.10
CA ASN A 216 12.49 5.41 12.04
C ASN A 216 11.83 5.14 13.39
N ASN A 217 10.76 4.34 13.44
CA ASN A 217 9.92 4.21 14.63
C ASN A 217 9.99 2.82 15.27
N ARG A 218 10.10 1.74 14.44
CA ARG A 218 10.09 0.35 14.91
C ARG A 218 11.06 -0.51 14.07
N PRO A 219 12.37 -0.36 14.21
CA PRO A 219 13.36 -1.03 13.36
C PRO A 219 13.22 -2.57 13.32
N ASP A 220 12.70 -3.17 14.39
CA ASP A 220 12.44 -4.63 14.42
C ASP A 220 11.33 -5.07 13.46
N TRP A 221 10.48 -4.16 12.99
CA TRP A 221 9.35 -4.43 12.09
C TRP A 221 9.69 -4.24 10.61
N ILE A 222 10.88 -3.76 10.30
CA ILE A 222 11.32 -3.45 8.92
C ILE A 222 11.23 -4.66 7.98
N GLY A 223 11.33 -5.88 8.51
CA GLY A 223 11.20 -7.13 7.75
C GLY A 223 9.84 -7.27 7.07
N ILE A 224 8.75 -6.73 7.64
CA ILE A 224 7.40 -6.85 7.07
C ILE A 224 7.28 -6.09 5.75
N PRO A 225 7.58 -4.77 5.67
CA PRO A 225 7.52 -4.06 4.40
C PRO A 225 8.58 -4.54 3.40
N LEU A 226 9.78 -4.95 3.82
CA LEU A 226 10.78 -5.56 2.94
C LEU A 226 10.24 -6.81 2.26
N HIS A 227 9.72 -7.77 3.02
CA HIS A 227 9.09 -8.98 2.49
C HIS A 227 7.95 -8.66 1.51
N GLY A 228 7.11 -7.66 1.83
CA GLY A 228 6.05 -7.20 0.92
C GLY A 228 6.59 -6.65 -0.41
N ILE A 229 7.70 -5.92 -0.40
CA ILE A 229 8.33 -5.40 -1.62
C ILE A 229 8.99 -6.54 -2.41
N GLU A 230 9.65 -7.50 -1.75
CA GLU A 230 10.21 -8.69 -2.39
C GLU A 230 9.14 -9.51 -3.13
N GLN A 231 7.97 -9.69 -2.53
CA GLN A 231 6.83 -10.33 -3.19
C GLN A 231 6.40 -9.59 -4.46
N ILE A 232 6.36 -8.25 -4.43
CA ILE A 232 6.03 -7.42 -5.59
C ILE A 232 7.09 -7.56 -6.68
N ILE A 233 8.37 -7.67 -6.33
CA ILE A 233 9.46 -7.91 -7.29
C ILE A 233 9.34 -9.30 -7.90
N GLY A 234 9.18 -10.34 -7.08
CA GLY A 234 9.15 -11.74 -7.51
C GLY A 234 7.94 -12.10 -8.38
N THR A 235 6.76 -11.51 -8.12
CA THR A 235 5.58 -11.70 -9.00
C THR A 235 5.77 -11.14 -10.41
N ALA A 236 6.73 -10.23 -10.60
CA ALA A 236 7.06 -9.71 -11.92
C ALA A 236 7.96 -10.66 -12.73
N GLU A 237 8.79 -11.44 -12.09
CA GLU A 237 9.67 -12.41 -12.76
C GLU A 237 8.88 -13.59 -13.30
N THR A 238 7.82 -13.99 -12.60
CA THR A 238 6.91 -15.06 -13.03
C THR A 238 5.92 -14.63 -14.11
N ALA A 239 5.62 -13.33 -14.25
CA ALA A 239 4.70 -12.81 -15.26
C ALA A 239 5.39 -12.40 -16.57
N GLY A 240 6.71 -12.38 -16.61
CA GLY A 240 7.54 -12.02 -17.78
C GLY A 240 8.15 -13.22 -18.53
N ASN A 241 7.90 -14.44 -18.07
CA ASN A 241 8.21 -15.70 -18.74
C ASN A 241 6.90 -16.32 -19.26
#